data_b99f9c590eeeec69d14635b9d6ffdc81
#
_entry.id   b99f9c590eeeec69d14635b9d6ffdc81
#
_cell.length_a   1.000
_cell.length_b   1.000
_cell.length_c   1.000
_cell.angle_alpha   90.00
_cell.angle_beta   90.00
_cell.angle_gamma   90.00
#
_symmetry.space_group_name_H-M   'P 1'
#
loop_
_entity.id
_entity.type
_entity.pdbx_description
1 polymer ?
#
loop_
_entity_poly.entity_id
_entity_poly.type
_entity_poly.pdbx_seq_one_letter_code
_entity_poly.pdbx_strand_id
1 'polypeptide(L)'
;METNNIANEATFSPSLLNADALLVHWQGHRRLTRKTIEAFPEEHFYTFSIGGMRTFAQLSMEIIGLTAPGIRGIAFGDWTFGEPALDYSTPAPPTKQEVLNLWDLVTEYIETLWPQISADRFQETEAAFGMYPNTILNTILYLIDNEIHHRAQGYVYLRALGVEPPAFWER
;
A
#
# COMPACT_ATOMS: atom_id res chain seq x y z
N MET A 1 -32.16 7.92 -51.51
CA MET A 1 -30.97 8.28 -50.73
C MET A 1 -31.23 7.82 -49.30
N GLU A 2 -30.77 6.61 -48.98
CA GLU A 2 -30.87 6.07 -47.64
C GLU A 2 -29.60 6.44 -46.89
N THR A 3 -29.73 7.23 -45.85
CA THR A 3 -28.62 7.56 -44.96
C THR A 3 -28.48 6.42 -43.94
N ASN A 4 -27.47 5.57 -44.14
CA ASN A 4 -27.04 4.59 -43.14
C ASN A 4 -26.48 5.32 -41.92
N ASN A 5 -27.26 5.34 -40.84
CA ASN A 5 -26.85 5.76 -39.54
C ASN A 5 -26.13 4.57 -38.87
N ILE A 6 -24.82 4.50 -39.00
CA ILE A 6 -24.00 3.53 -38.28
C ILE A 6 -23.91 4.04 -36.84
N ALA A 7 -24.80 3.51 -35.99
CA ALA A 7 -24.64 3.68 -34.55
C ALA A 7 -23.30 3.04 -34.12
N ASN A 8 -22.42 3.85 -33.63
CA ASN A 8 -21.14 3.43 -33.04
C ASN A 8 -21.45 2.71 -31.72
N GLU A 9 -21.68 1.39 -31.78
CA GLU A 9 -21.75 0.57 -30.58
C GLU A 9 -20.40 0.59 -29.93
N ALA A 10 -20.28 1.38 -28.84
CA ALA A 10 -19.15 1.30 -27.94
C ALA A 10 -19.06 -0.14 -27.43
N THR A 11 -18.13 -0.93 -27.97
CA THR A 11 -17.82 -2.26 -27.47
C THR A 11 -17.32 -2.13 -26.04
N PHE A 12 -18.18 -2.43 -25.08
CA PHE A 12 -17.84 -2.51 -23.68
C PHE A 12 -16.91 -3.72 -23.50
N SER A 13 -15.60 -3.50 -23.55
CA SER A 13 -14.65 -4.50 -23.09
C SER A 13 -14.76 -4.54 -21.56
N PRO A 14 -15.25 -5.64 -20.96
CA PRO A 14 -15.27 -5.75 -19.51
C PRO A 14 -13.82 -5.66 -19.01
N SER A 15 -13.48 -4.58 -18.31
CA SER A 15 -12.20 -4.46 -17.63
C SER A 15 -12.14 -5.54 -16.55
N LEU A 16 -11.12 -6.41 -16.60
CA LEU A 16 -10.92 -7.49 -15.62
C LEU A 16 -10.75 -6.94 -14.21
N LEU A 17 -10.20 -5.74 -14.10
CA LEU A 17 -10.00 -5.00 -12.86
C LEU A 17 -10.21 -3.52 -13.15
N ASN A 18 -11.09 -2.86 -12.41
CA ASN A 18 -11.25 -1.42 -12.47
C ASN A 18 -10.51 -0.73 -11.29
N ALA A 19 -10.26 0.57 -11.41
CA ALA A 19 -9.53 1.34 -10.42
C ALA A 19 -10.19 1.31 -9.03
N ASP A 20 -11.53 1.39 -8.98
CA ASP A 20 -12.26 1.37 -7.70
C ASP A 20 -12.14 0.03 -6.99
N ALA A 21 -12.24 -1.08 -7.74
CA ALA A 21 -12.06 -2.42 -7.18
C ALA A 21 -10.63 -2.62 -6.66
N LEU A 22 -9.62 -2.06 -7.34
CA LEU A 22 -8.23 -2.11 -6.89
C LEU A 22 -8.03 -1.29 -5.62
N LEU A 23 -8.63 -0.10 -5.50
CA LEU A 23 -8.60 0.70 -4.28
C LEU A 23 -9.25 -0.05 -3.11
N VAL A 24 -10.45 -0.60 -3.30
CA VAL A 24 -11.17 -1.38 -2.27
C VAL A 24 -10.31 -2.57 -1.81
N HIS A 25 -9.65 -3.25 -2.74
CA HIS A 25 -8.72 -4.34 -2.43
C HIS A 25 -7.54 -3.85 -1.58
N TRP A 26 -6.88 -2.77 -1.98
CA TRP A 26 -5.75 -2.20 -1.24
C TRP A 26 -6.17 -1.73 0.15
N GLN A 27 -7.25 -1.00 0.27
CA GLN A 27 -7.80 -0.55 1.56
C GLN A 27 -8.17 -1.73 2.48
N GLY A 28 -8.61 -2.85 1.92
CA GLY A 28 -8.78 -4.08 2.68
C GLY A 28 -7.48 -4.58 3.31
N HIS A 29 -6.37 -4.56 2.55
CA HIS A 29 -5.05 -4.90 3.08
C HIS A 29 -4.58 -3.90 4.13
N ARG A 30 -4.77 -2.58 3.89
CA ARG A 30 -4.43 -1.52 4.85
C ARG A 30 -5.11 -1.74 6.21
N ARG A 31 -6.42 -2.02 6.21
CA ARG A 31 -7.17 -2.31 7.45
C ARG A 31 -6.61 -3.54 8.18
N LEU A 32 -6.29 -4.60 7.45
CA LEU A 32 -5.77 -5.82 8.05
C LEU A 32 -4.37 -5.64 8.64
N THR A 33 -3.49 -4.91 7.96
CA THR A 33 -2.13 -4.62 8.46
C THR A 33 -2.20 -3.72 9.70
N ARG A 34 -3.10 -2.75 9.72
CA ARG A 34 -3.36 -1.91 10.90
C ARG A 34 -3.74 -2.76 12.12
N LYS A 35 -4.70 -3.69 11.97
CA LYS A 35 -5.07 -4.66 13.03
C LYS A 35 -3.87 -5.51 13.47
N THR A 36 -2.98 -5.86 12.53
CA THR A 36 -1.77 -6.61 12.82
C THR A 36 -0.81 -5.80 13.69
N ILE A 37 -0.59 -4.52 13.39
CA ILE A 37 0.22 -3.60 14.22
C ILE A 37 -0.40 -3.48 15.62
N GLU A 38 -1.71 -3.28 15.72
CA GLU A 38 -2.42 -3.19 17.00
C GLU A 38 -2.25 -4.43 17.88
N ALA A 39 -2.26 -5.62 17.28
CA ALA A 39 -2.17 -6.90 17.99
C ALA A 39 -0.80 -7.14 18.63
N PHE A 40 0.28 -6.45 18.19
CA PHE A 40 1.59 -6.63 18.79
C PHE A 40 1.62 -6.08 20.23
N PRO A 41 2.19 -6.85 21.18
CA PRO A 41 2.58 -6.28 22.48
C PRO A 41 3.60 -5.14 22.27
N GLU A 42 3.43 -4.03 22.99
CA GLU A 42 4.21 -2.79 22.79
C GLU A 42 5.72 -3.05 22.81
N GLU A 43 6.21 -3.77 23.83
CA GLU A 43 7.63 -4.07 23.99
C GLU A 43 8.20 -4.94 22.87
N HIS A 44 7.40 -5.87 22.34
CA HIS A 44 7.82 -6.82 21.30
C HIS A 44 7.75 -6.24 19.90
N PHE A 45 6.97 -5.18 19.70
CA PHE A 45 6.86 -4.50 18.41
C PHE A 45 8.22 -3.96 17.92
N TYR A 46 9.04 -3.49 18.85
CA TYR A 46 10.36 -2.87 18.58
C TYR A 46 11.55 -3.81 18.77
N THR A 47 11.38 -4.93 19.46
CA THR A 47 12.51 -5.75 19.90
C THR A 47 12.49 -7.18 19.37
N PHE A 48 11.31 -7.70 19.06
CA PHE A 48 11.17 -9.10 18.64
C PHE A 48 11.47 -9.29 17.15
N SER A 49 12.29 -10.30 16.85
CA SER A 49 12.55 -10.77 15.47
C SER A 49 12.95 -12.25 15.49
N ILE A 50 12.87 -12.90 14.32
CA ILE A 50 13.24 -14.31 14.13
C ILE A 50 14.27 -14.39 13.01
N GLY A 51 15.32 -15.19 13.19
CA GLY A 51 16.26 -15.52 12.12
C GLY A 51 17.03 -14.33 11.54
N GLY A 52 17.26 -13.27 12.33
CA GLY A 52 17.97 -12.07 11.87
C GLY A 52 17.14 -11.13 11.00
N MET A 53 15.82 -11.34 10.90
CA MET A 53 14.91 -10.42 10.23
C MET A 53 14.73 -9.13 11.05
N ARG A 54 14.19 -8.10 10.41
CA ARG A 54 13.87 -6.83 11.06
C ARG A 54 12.68 -6.96 12.02
N THR A 55 12.58 -6.07 13.01
CA THR A 55 11.42 -5.99 13.91
C THR A 55 10.16 -5.57 13.14
N PHE A 56 8.98 -5.86 13.70
CA PHE A 56 7.74 -5.49 12.99
C PHE A 56 7.54 -3.97 12.91
N ALA A 57 8.08 -3.20 13.87
CA ALA A 57 8.15 -1.74 13.76
C ALA A 57 8.92 -1.29 12.50
N GLN A 58 10.10 -1.87 12.24
CA GLN A 58 10.89 -1.55 11.05
C GLN A 58 10.19 -1.98 9.75
N LEU A 59 9.53 -3.14 9.73
CA LEU A 59 8.76 -3.61 8.58
C LEU A 59 7.55 -2.71 8.31
N SER A 60 6.85 -2.27 9.36
CA SER A 60 5.73 -1.33 9.25
C SER A 60 6.18 0.01 8.68
N MET A 61 7.32 0.52 9.12
CA MET A 61 7.87 1.79 8.63
C MET A 61 8.34 1.69 7.17
N GLU A 62 8.85 0.55 6.72
CA GLU A 62 9.14 0.36 5.29
C GLU A 62 7.88 0.44 4.44
N ILE A 63 6.79 -0.22 4.86
CA ILE A 63 5.51 -0.14 4.16
C ILE A 63 5.02 1.32 4.11
N ILE A 64 5.05 2.04 5.22
CA ILE A 64 4.66 3.45 5.31
C ILE A 64 5.54 4.30 4.39
N GLY A 65 6.87 4.17 4.52
CA GLY A 65 7.85 4.99 3.82
C GLY A 65 7.96 4.71 2.31
N LEU A 66 7.50 3.55 1.84
CA LEU A 66 7.35 3.28 0.40
C LEU A 66 5.99 3.74 -0.13
N THR A 67 4.92 3.54 0.65
CA THR A 67 3.56 3.86 0.21
C THR A 67 3.31 5.37 0.13
N ALA A 68 3.80 6.15 1.08
CA ALA A 68 3.58 7.59 1.12
C ALA A 68 4.13 8.33 -0.11
N PRO A 69 5.43 8.26 -0.43
CA PRO A 69 5.93 8.82 -1.69
C PRO A 69 5.44 8.04 -2.91
N GLY A 70 5.18 6.75 -2.78
CA GLY A 70 4.69 5.89 -3.86
C GLY A 70 3.35 6.35 -4.42
N ILE A 71 2.34 6.59 -3.59
CA ILE A 71 1.02 7.06 -4.06
C ILE A 71 1.11 8.46 -4.69
N ARG A 72 1.99 9.32 -4.18
CA ARG A 72 2.22 10.64 -4.77
C ARG A 72 2.89 10.54 -6.15
N GLY A 73 3.90 9.67 -6.28
CA GLY A 73 4.54 9.37 -7.56
C GLY A 73 3.56 8.76 -8.56
N ILE A 74 2.71 7.84 -8.12
CA ILE A 74 1.64 7.26 -8.92
C ILE A 74 0.69 8.34 -9.46
N ALA A 75 0.25 9.27 -8.61
CA ALA A 75 -0.71 10.29 -8.99
C ALA A 75 -0.07 11.41 -9.86
N PHE A 76 1.14 11.86 -9.54
CA PHE A 76 1.70 13.09 -10.08
C PHE A 76 3.12 12.96 -10.66
N GLY A 77 3.76 11.80 -10.60
CA GLY A 77 5.18 11.64 -10.97
C GLY A 77 6.16 12.22 -9.94
N ASP A 78 5.69 12.64 -8.77
CA ASP A 78 6.53 13.15 -7.68
C ASP A 78 6.69 12.07 -6.59
N TRP A 79 7.83 11.37 -6.62
CA TRP A 79 8.14 10.23 -5.75
C TRP A 79 8.70 10.65 -4.39
N THR A 80 8.29 11.80 -3.88
CA THR A 80 8.68 12.32 -2.56
C THR A 80 7.46 12.47 -1.66
N PHE A 81 7.68 12.46 -0.34
CA PHE A 81 6.64 12.79 0.64
C PHE A 81 7.21 13.85 1.59
N GLY A 82 6.58 15.02 1.62
CA GLY A 82 7.20 16.22 2.16
C GLY A 82 7.05 16.40 3.68
N GLU A 83 5.80 16.38 4.18
CA GLU A 83 5.54 16.67 5.59
C GLU A 83 4.53 15.67 6.21
N PRO A 84 4.97 14.81 7.16
CA PRO A 84 6.37 14.61 7.55
C PRO A 84 7.19 13.97 6.41
N ALA A 85 8.50 14.23 6.36
CA ALA A 85 9.37 13.57 5.38
C ALA A 85 9.41 12.07 5.67
N LEU A 86 8.91 11.27 4.72
CA LEU A 86 8.84 9.81 4.84
C LEU A 86 9.52 9.15 3.63
N ASP A 87 10.39 8.21 3.90
CA ASP A 87 10.99 7.31 2.94
C ASP A 87 11.21 5.93 3.57
N TYR A 88 11.68 4.96 2.76
CA TYR A 88 11.92 3.59 3.22
C TYR A 88 12.95 3.45 4.36
N SER A 89 13.75 4.47 4.62
CA SER A 89 14.78 4.50 5.67
C SER A 89 14.34 5.24 6.93
N THR A 90 13.15 5.85 6.91
CA THR A 90 12.61 6.61 8.06
C THR A 90 12.48 5.68 9.27
N PRO A 91 13.16 6.01 10.39
CA PRO A 91 13.11 5.17 11.58
C PRO A 91 11.71 5.19 12.20
N ALA A 92 11.36 4.08 12.90
CA ALA A 92 10.11 4.03 13.63
C ALA A 92 10.10 5.05 14.76
N PRO A 93 8.99 5.79 14.95
CA PRO A 93 8.81 6.66 16.11
C PRO A 93 8.78 5.84 17.41
N PRO A 94 8.95 6.48 18.58
CA PRO A 94 9.18 5.77 19.83
C PRO A 94 7.99 4.95 20.34
N THR A 95 6.77 5.22 19.89
CA THR A 95 5.58 4.50 20.33
C THR A 95 4.82 3.86 19.16
N LYS A 96 4.22 2.71 19.41
CA LYS A 96 3.36 2.01 18.45
C LYS A 96 2.17 2.87 18.02
N GLN A 97 1.65 3.72 18.92
CA GLN A 97 0.57 4.63 18.59
C GLN A 97 0.99 5.67 17.53
N GLU A 98 2.22 6.17 17.59
CA GLU A 98 2.74 7.08 16.56
C GLU A 98 2.92 6.36 15.21
N VAL A 99 3.32 5.09 15.20
CA VAL A 99 3.34 4.27 13.97
C VAL A 99 1.92 4.10 13.42
N LEU A 100 0.93 3.84 14.26
CA LEU A 100 -0.46 3.74 13.86
C LEU A 100 -0.99 5.07 13.29
N ASN A 101 -0.61 6.20 13.89
CA ASN A 101 -0.99 7.52 13.39
C ASN A 101 -0.41 7.79 11.98
N LEU A 102 0.85 7.42 11.74
CA LEU A 102 1.47 7.50 10.41
C LEU A 102 0.79 6.53 9.41
N TRP A 103 0.44 5.33 9.87
CA TRP A 103 -0.29 4.36 9.08
C TRP A 103 -1.64 4.92 8.60
N ASP A 104 -2.40 5.51 9.52
CA ASP A 104 -3.70 6.11 9.24
C ASP A 104 -3.57 7.31 8.30
N LEU A 105 -2.60 8.19 8.52
CA LEU A 105 -2.27 9.32 7.65
C LEU A 105 -2.03 8.85 6.20
N VAL A 106 -1.18 7.86 6.00
CA VAL A 106 -0.85 7.35 4.66
C VAL A 106 -2.04 6.62 4.03
N THR A 107 -2.87 5.94 4.84
CA THR A 107 -4.10 5.29 4.36
C THR A 107 -5.11 6.31 3.84
N GLU A 108 -5.33 7.41 4.57
CA GLU A 108 -6.18 8.54 4.14
C GLU A 108 -5.60 9.24 2.90
N TYR A 109 -4.27 9.33 2.83
CA TYR A 109 -3.60 9.94 1.69
C TYR A 109 -3.81 9.15 0.39
N ILE A 110 -3.81 7.81 0.46
CA ILE A 110 -4.20 6.95 -0.67
C ILE A 110 -5.64 7.30 -1.13
N GLU A 111 -6.60 7.37 -0.22
CA GLU A 111 -8.00 7.69 -0.54
C GLU A 111 -8.14 9.07 -1.19
N THR A 112 -7.38 10.04 -0.70
CA THR A 112 -7.42 11.43 -1.20
C THR A 112 -6.82 11.56 -2.59
N LEU A 113 -5.74 10.85 -2.89
CA LEU A 113 -5.04 10.95 -4.17
C LEU A 113 -5.61 10.02 -5.25
N TRP A 114 -6.20 8.90 -4.86
CA TRP A 114 -6.69 7.90 -5.81
C TRP A 114 -7.63 8.46 -6.88
N PRO A 115 -8.63 9.31 -6.57
CA PRO A 115 -9.52 9.89 -7.58
C PRO A 115 -8.83 10.85 -8.56
N GLN A 116 -7.57 11.24 -8.27
CA GLN A 116 -6.78 12.15 -9.10
C GLN A 116 -5.93 11.40 -10.13
N ILE A 117 -5.88 10.06 -10.07
CA ILE A 117 -5.17 9.21 -11.03
C ILE A 117 -6.05 9.01 -12.26
N SER A 118 -5.63 9.54 -13.42
CA SER A 118 -6.37 9.32 -14.65
C SER A 118 -6.33 7.85 -15.10
N ALA A 119 -7.33 7.41 -15.84
CA ALA A 119 -7.39 6.02 -16.34
C ALA A 119 -6.16 5.65 -17.19
N ASP A 120 -5.67 6.57 -18.01
CA ASP A 120 -4.52 6.34 -18.87
C ASP A 120 -3.23 6.18 -18.05
N ARG A 121 -3.14 6.89 -16.91
CA ARG A 121 -1.98 6.85 -16.01
C ARG A 121 -1.60 5.43 -15.59
N PHE A 122 -2.57 4.55 -15.37
CA PHE A 122 -2.31 3.17 -14.97
C PHE A 122 -1.45 2.38 -15.96
N GLN A 123 -1.47 2.75 -17.24
CA GLN A 123 -0.71 2.10 -18.32
C GLN A 123 0.61 2.81 -18.64
N GLU A 124 0.82 4.02 -18.12
CA GLU A 124 2.08 4.75 -18.32
C GLU A 124 3.24 4.02 -17.66
N THR A 125 4.40 4.07 -18.29
CA THR A 125 5.65 3.53 -17.74
C THR A 125 6.48 4.68 -17.17
N GLU A 126 6.87 4.53 -15.91
CA GLU A 126 7.71 5.49 -15.22
C GLU A 126 8.70 4.76 -14.29
N ALA A 127 9.86 5.37 -14.06
CA ALA A 127 10.84 4.84 -13.13
C ALA A 127 10.46 5.26 -11.70
N ALA A 128 9.75 4.40 -10.98
CA ALA A 128 9.41 4.65 -9.58
C ALA A 128 10.69 4.94 -8.77
N PHE A 129 10.67 6.02 -7.98
CA PHE A 129 11.83 6.52 -7.22
C PHE A 129 13.09 6.79 -8.07
N GLY A 130 12.92 7.01 -9.39
CA GLY A 130 14.01 7.21 -10.34
C GLY A 130 14.81 5.93 -10.68
N MET A 131 14.43 4.76 -10.17
CA MET A 131 15.24 3.54 -10.26
C MET A 131 14.51 2.32 -10.84
N TYR A 132 13.19 2.22 -10.68
CA TYR A 132 12.44 1.00 -10.98
C TYR A 132 11.43 1.22 -12.10
N PRO A 133 11.84 1.13 -13.40
CA PRO A 133 10.93 1.33 -14.52
C PRO A 133 9.87 0.24 -14.58
N ASN A 134 8.61 0.64 -14.53
CA ASN A 134 7.46 -0.26 -14.61
C ASN A 134 6.21 0.51 -15.01
N THR A 135 5.12 -0.19 -15.37
CA THR A 135 3.82 0.47 -15.47
C THR A 135 3.36 0.94 -14.09
N ILE A 136 2.60 2.02 -14.06
CA ILE A 136 2.02 2.52 -12.81
C ILE A 136 1.16 1.46 -12.13
N LEU A 137 0.37 0.69 -12.90
CA LEU A 137 -0.40 -0.44 -12.37
C LEU A 137 0.50 -1.45 -11.65
N ASN A 138 1.60 -1.87 -12.26
CA ASN A 138 2.52 -2.82 -11.64
C ASN A 138 3.22 -2.23 -10.41
N THR A 139 3.47 -0.93 -10.39
CA THR A 139 4.00 -0.25 -9.19
C THR A 139 3.00 -0.27 -8.05
N ILE A 140 1.70 -0.06 -8.32
CA ILE A 140 0.63 -0.21 -7.32
C ILE A 140 0.59 -1.64 -6.79
N LEU A 141 0.60 -2.64 -7.68
CA LEU A 141 0.60 -4.05 -7.28
C LEU A 141 1.82 -4.39 -6.42
N TYR A 142 3.01 -3.87 -6.77
CA TYR A 142 4.21 -4.04 -5.96
C TYR A 142 4.05 -3.47 -4.54
N LEU A 143 3.46 -2.29 -4.38
CA LEU A 143 3.23 -1.71 -3.05
C LEU A 143 2.27 -2.58 -2.21
N ILE A 144 1.24 -3.15 -2.84
CA ILE A 144 0.31 -4.08 -2.19
C ILE A 144 1.03 -5.39 -1.81
N ASP A 145 1.81 -5.95 -2.71
CA ASP A 145 2.57 -7.19 -2.48
C ASP A 145 3.61 -7.01 -1.37
N ASN A 146 4.32 -5.88 -1.34
CA ASN A 146 5.25 -5.51 -0.27
C ASN A 146 4.55 -5.47 1.10
N GLU A 147 3.37 -4.85 1.17
CA GLU A 147 2.56 -4.83 2.39
C GLU A 147 2.15 -6.25 2.82
N ILE A 148 1.66 -7.07 1.89
CA ILE A 148 1.28 -8.47 2.15
C ILE A 148 2.49 -9.27 2.66
N HIS A 149 3.64 -9.12 2.01
CA HIS A 149 4.88 -9.80 2.36
C HIS A 149 5.30 -9.49 3.81
N HIS A 150 5.38 -8.22 4.17
CA HIS A 150 5.80 -7.82 5.51
C HIS A 150 4.75 -8.10 6.59
N ARG A 151 3.47 -7.96 6.28
CA ARG A 151 2.40 -8.38 7.20
C ARG A 151 2.46 -9.88 7.49
N ALA A 152 2.74 -10.72 6.50
CA ALA A 152 2.87 -12.16 6.71
C ALA A 152 4.01 -12.51 7.67
N GLN A 153 5.13 -11.77 7.64
CA GLN A 153 6.20 -11.89 8.63
C GLN A 153 5.70 -11.52 10.03
N GLY A 154 4.93 -10.45 10.16
CA GLY A 154 4.28 -10.05 11.42
C GLY A 154 3.36 -11.14 11.98
N TYR A 155 2.63 -11.86 11.13
CA TYR A 155 1.80 -13.00 11.55
C TYR A 155 2.62 -14.13 12.17
N VAL A 156 3.78 -14.43 11.58
CA VAL A 156 4.71 -15.42 12.14
C VAL A 156 5.24 -14.99 13.50
N TYR A 157 5.58 -13.69 13.63
CA TYR A 157 6.06 -13.14 14.91
C TYR A 157 4.98 -13.20 16.00
N LEU A 158 3.75 -12.78 15.70
CA LEU A 158 2.64 -12.86 16.66
C LEU A 158 2.45 -14.28 17.16
N ARG A 159 2.41 -15.29 16.27
CA ARG A 159 2.29 -16.69 16.67
C ARG A 159 3.46 -17.16 17.51
N ALA A 160 4.68 -16.76 17.20
CA ALA A 160 5.85 -17.09 18.01
C ALA A 160 5.81 -16.46 19.42
N LEU A 161 5.11 -15.32 19.55
CA LEU A 161 4.83 -14.65 20.83
C LEU A 161 3.61 -15.22 21.56
N GLY A 162 2.91 -16.22 20.99
CA GLY A 162 1.69 -16.79 21.56
C GLY A 162 0.45 -15.92 21.37
N VAL A 163 0.52 -14.90 20.48
CA VAL A 163 -0.58 -14.00 20.14
C VAL A 163 -1.26 -14.48 18.86
N GLU A 164 -2.60 -14.66 18.90
CA GLU A 164 -3.36 -14.99 17.70
C GLU A 164 -3.42 -13.76 16.77
N PRO A 165 -2.92 -13.86 15.52
CA PRO A 165 -3.01 -12.76 14.57
C PRO A 165 -4.45 -12.58 14.06
N PRO A 166 -4.82 -11.39 13.56
CA PRO A 166 -6.13 -11.17 12.92
C PRO A 166 -6.40 -12.19 11.81
N ALA A 167 -7.66 -12.58 11.62
CA ALA A 167 -8.04 -13.49 10.54
C ALA A 167 -7.76 -12.84 9.18
N PHE A 168 -6.89 -13.43 8.35
CA PHE A 168 -6.38 -12.78 7.12
C PHE A 168 -7.46 -12.55 6.04
N TRP A 169 -8.60 -13.23 6.14
CA TRP A 169 -9.75 -13.06 5.22
C TRP A 169 -10.70 -11.93 5.65
N GLU A 170 -10.56 -11.36 6.83
CA GLU A 170 -11.38 -10.25 7.36
C GLU A 170 -10.78 -8.88 7.01
N ARG A 171 -10.77 -8.62 5.71
CA ARG A 171 -10.19 -7.39 5.11
C ARG A 171 -11.18 -6.24 5.02
#